data_3f00b3f969861aa2e959a3131fb19e2e
#
_entry.id   3f00b3f969861aa2e959a3131fb19e2e
#
_cell.length_a   1.000
_cell.length_b   1.000
_cell.length_c   1.000
_cell.angle_alpha   90.00
_cell.angle_beta   90.00
_cell.angle_gamma   90.00
#
_symmetry.space_group_name_H-M   'P 1'
#
loop_
_entity.id
_entity.type
_entity.pdbx_description
1 polymer ?
#
loop_
_entity_poly.entity_id
_entity_poly.type
_entity_poly.pdbx_seq_one_letter_code
_entity_poly.pdbx_strand_id
1 'polypeptide(L)'
;MGALASSLGVDRTSLFRWVGNRDQLLSEILWSLAVPTLDAAGRDAARSGAGRIVDVLDHFTADLIEAPYFRVFLTREPARALRLLTTTDSDVQRRFVAVITALVATEQESGALDPAPLSAEELARLLVRISESFTYADLISGDRPDPERARAAFEYVLRP
;
A
#
# COMPACT_ATOMS: atom_id res chain seq x y z
N MET A 1 -4.30 -18.43 -15.14
CA MET A 1 -2.99 -18.89 -15.68
C MET A 1 -3.12 -19.53 -17.06
N GLY A 2 -4.03 -20.48 -17.33
CA GLY A 2 -4.17 -21.10 -18.66
C GLY A 2 -4.53 -20.09 -19.76
N ALA A 3 -5.61 -19.30 -19.55
CA ALA A 3 -6.02 -18.26 -20.50
C ALA A 3 -4.92 -17.21 -20.73
N LEU A 4 -4.18 -16.85 -19.69
CA LEU A 4 -3.05 -15.90 -19.81
C LEU A 4 -1.91 -16.50 -20.65
N ALA A 5 -1.53 -17.75 -20.41
CA ALA A 5 -0.51 -18.44 -21.21
C ALA A 5 -0.89 -18.47 -22.68
N SER A 6 -2.17 -18.81 -22.98
CA SER A 6 -2.71 -18.81 -24.35
C SER A 6 -2.66 -17.41 -24.99
N SER A 7 -3.01 -16.36 -24.27
CA SER A 7 -2.99 -14.98 -24.79
C SER A 7 -1.57 -14.46 -25.06
N LEU A 8 -0.57 -14.98 -24.32
CA LEU A 8 0.84 -14.63 -24.49
C LEU A 8 1.57 -15.54 -25.49
N GLY A 9 0.92 -16.55 -26.05
CA GLY A 9 1.55 -17.51 -26.97
C GLY A 9 2.63 -18.37 -26.32
N VAL A 10 2.59 -18.58 -25.00
CA VAL A 10 3.56 -19.39 -24.25
C VAL A 10 2.88 -20.61 -23.63
N ASP A 11 3.65 -21.68 -23.39
CA ASP A 11 3.11 -22.82 -22.66
C ASP A 11 2.92 -22.48 -21.16
N ARG A 12 1.98 -23.19 -20.52
CA ARG A 12 1.62 -22.98 -19.12
C ARG A 12 2.80 -23.24 -18.17
N THR A 13 3.66 -24.19 -18.47
CA THR A 13 4.81 -24.56 -17.65
C THR A 13 5.86 -23.45 -17.66
N SER A 14 6.13 -22.87 -18.84
CA SER A 14 7.02 -21.72 -18.98
C SER A 14 6.49 -20.52 -18.21
N LEU A 15 5.18 -20.22 -18.31
CA LEU A 15 4.58 -19.12 -17.55
C LEU A 15 4.74 -19.35 -16.03
N PHE A 16 4.43 -20.56 -15.53
CA PHE A 16 4.62 -20.87 -14.11
C PHE A 16 6.08 -20.75 -13.65
N ARG A 17 7.04 -21.13 -14.50
CA ARG A 17 8.46 -21.00 -14.18
C ARG A 17 8.91 -19.54 -14.08
N TRP A 18 8.32 -18.63 -14.87
CA TRP A 18 8.70 -17.20 -14.87
C TRP A 18 8.05 -16.42 -13.73
N VAL A 19 6.77 -16.66 -13.48
CA VAL A 19 5.98 -15.82 -12.57
C VAL A 19 5.48 -16.56 -11.32
N GLY A 20 5.85 -17.84 -11.16
CA GLY A 20 5.37 -18.65 -10.06
C GLY A 20 3.89 -18.97 -10.16
N ASN A 21 3.21 -18.97 -9.02
CA ASN A 21 1.78 -19.23 -8.97
C ASN A 21 0.95 -17.94 -9.24
N ARG A 22 -0.38 -18.10 -9.29
CA ARG A 22 -1.29 -16.97 -9.52
C ARG A 22 -1.18 -15.87 -8.47
N ASP A 23 -0.96 -16.23 -7.21
CA ASP A 23 -0.88 -15.25 -6.12
C ASP A 23 0.42 -14.46 -6.18
N GLN A 24 1.53 -15.10 -6.55
CA GLN A 24 2.80 -14.43 -6.80
C GLN A 24 2.69 -13.44 -7.97
N LEU A 25 2.08 -13.86 -9.09
CA LEU A 25 1.84 -12.96 -10.22
C LEU A 25 0.95 -11.78 -9.83
N LEU A 26 -0.14 -12.02 -9.11
CA LEU A 26 -1.03 -10.94 -8.64
C LEU A 26 -0.29 -9.97 -7.72
N SER A 27 0.55 -10.47 -6.82
CA SER A 27 1.35 -9.63 -5.91
C SER A 27 2.32 -8.73 -6.67
N GLU A 28 3.01 -9.26 -7.70
CA GLU A 28 3.90 -8.45 -8.53
C GLU A 28 3.13 -7.42 -9.36
N ILE A 29 1.95 -7.77 -9.88
CA ILE A 29 1.09 -6.81 -10.59
C ILE A 29 0.63 -5.70 -9.64
N LEU A 30 0.12 -6.04 -8.46
CA LEU A 30 -0.32 -5.06 -7.47
C LEU A 30 0.82 -4.12 -7.08
N TRP A 31 2.00 -4.66 -6.84
CA TRP A 31 3.16 -3.86 -6.51
C TRP A 31 3.59 -2.95 -7.66
N SER A 32 3.64 -3.47 -8.89
CA SER A 32 4.00 -2.68 -10.08
C SER A 32 3.05 -1.51 -10.35
N LEU A 33 1.78 -1.63 -9.92
CA LEU A 33 0.79 -0.55 -10.01
C LEU A 33 0.88 0.42 -8.82
N ALA A 34 1.30 -0.05 -7.64
CA ALA A 34 1.46 0.78 -6.45
C ALA A 34 2.68 1.71 -6.54
N VAL A 35 3.79 1.27 -7.14
CA VAL A 35 5.05 2.04 -7.22
C VAL A 35 4.86 3.41 -7.87
N PRO A 36 4.28 3.55 -9.07
CA PRO A 36 4.08 4.85 -9.69
C PRO A 36 3.20 5.80 -8.86
N THR A 37 2.19 5.25 -8.16
CA THR A 37 1.30 6.00 -7.28
C THR A 37 2.06 6.51 -6.05
N LEU A 38 2.88 5.67 -5.42
CA LEU A 38 3.76 6.07 -4.31
C LEU A 38 4.77 7.14 -4.73
N ASP A 39 5.38 6.97 -5.90
CA ASP A 39 6.33 7.94 -6.46
C ASP A 39 5.65 9.29 -6.76
N ALA A 40 4.42 9.28 -7.28
CA ALA A 40 3.65 10.49 -7.50
C ALA A 40 3.32 11.18 -6.16
N ALA A 41 2.77 10.45 -5.19
CA ALA A 41 2.49 10.97 -3.85
C ALA A 41 3.73 11.58 -3.19
N GLY A 42 4.91 10.95 -3.34
CA GLY A 42 6.18 11.45 -2.82
C GLY A 42 6.67 12.74 -3.49
N ARG A 43 6.39 12.91 -4.79
CA ARG A 43 6.72 14.15 -5.52
C ARG A 43 5.78 15.30 -5.21
N ASP A 44 4.50 15.00 -5.01
CA ASP A 44 3.44 16.00 -4.79
C ASP A 44 3.39 16.48 -3.34
N ALA A 45 4.02 15.75 -2.40
CA ALA A 45 4.12 16.13 -1.00
C ALA A 45 5.01 17.37 -0.84
N ALA A 46 4.38 18.51 -0.55
CA ALA A 46 5.05 19.80 -0.47
C ALA A 46 5.60 20.13 0.93
N ARG A 47 5.10 19.47 1.97
CA ARG A 47 5.49 19.69 3.37
C ARG A 47 6.74 18.89 3.73
N SER A 48 7.27 19.09 4.93
CA SER A 48 8.36 18.30 5.53
C SER A 48 7.90 17.67 6.85
N GLY A 49 8.69 16.76 7.39
CA GLY A 49 8.43 16.09 8.67
C GLY A 49 7.12 15.30 8.67
N ALA A 50 6.39 15.40 9.78
CA ALA A 50 5.08 14.74 9.93
C ALA A 50 4.12 15.11 8.79
N GLY A 51 4.13 16.38 8.36
CA GLY A 51 3.30 16.85 7.26
C GLY A 51 3.56 16.14 5.95
N ARG A 52 4.82 15.86 5.61
CA ARG A 52 5.19 15.12 4.39
C ARG A 52 4.69 13.68 4.45
N ILE A 53 4.86 13.02 5.59
CA ILE A 53 4.39 11.65 5.77
C ILE A 53 2.86 11.57 5.60
N VAL A 54 2.13 12.53 6.21
CA VAL A 54 0.67 12.64 6.03
C VAL A 54 0.31 12.83 4.56
N ASP A 55 0.96 13.77 3.85
CA ASP A 55 0.65 14.03 2.43
C ASP A 55 0.85 12.81 1.56
N VAL A 56 1.97 12.09 1.72
CA VAL A 56 2.25 10.86 0.95
C VAL A 56 1.21 9.78 1.21
N LEU A 57 0.88 9.54 2.48
CA LEU A 57 -0.10 8.51 2.85
C LEU A 57 -1.52 8.88 2.42
N ASP A 58 -1.90 10.14 2.52
CA ASP A 58 -3.20 10.65 2.10
C ASP A 58 -3.40 10.49 0.60
N HIS A 59 -2.48 11.02 -0.22
CA HIS A 59 -2.53 10.90 -1.67
C HIS A 59 -2.56 9.42 -2.11
N PHE A 60 -1.68 8.60 -1.56
CA PHE A 60 -1.64 7.18 -1.89
C PHE A 60 -2.92 6.45 -1.51
N THR A 61 -3.48 6.72 -0.32
CA THR A 61 -4.73 6.09 0.16
C THR A 61 -5.92 6.53 -0.69
N ALA A 62 -6.02 7.82 -1.03
CA ALA A 62 -7.07 8.35 -1.90
C ALA A 62 -7.04 7.71 -3.29
N ASP A 63 -5.86 7.68 -3.91
CA ASP A 63 -5.65 7.08 -5.23
C ASP A 63 -6.02 5.59 -5.25
N LEU A 64 -5.67 4.83 -4.21
CA LEU A 64 -6.06 3.41 -4.10
C LEU A 64 -7.57 3.24 -3.97
N ILE A 65 -8.23 4.05 -3.16
CA ILE A 65 -9.69 4.00 -2.98
C ILE A 65 -10.41 4.28 -4.30
N GLU A 66 -9.88 5.19 -5.12
CA GLU A 66 -10.46 5.58 -6.40
C GLU A 66 -10.06 4.67 -7.57
N ALA A 67 -8.99 3.88 -7.46
CA ALA A 67 -8.47 3.06 -8.55
C ALA A 67 -9.46 1.96 -8.98
N PRO A 68 -10.05 2.01 -10.21
CA PRO A 68 -11.09 1.07 -10.60
C PRO A 68 -10.62 -0.39 -10.62
N TYR A 69 -9.39 -0.65 -11.09
CA TYR A 69 -8.82 -2.00 -11.15
C TYR A 69 -8.65 -2.61 -9.75
N PHE A 70 -8.27 -1.77 -8.79
CA PHE A 70 -8.08 -2.19 -7.41
C PHE A 70 -9.43 -2.50 -6.75
N ARG A 71 -10.43 -1.63 -6.92
CA ARG A 71 -11.80 -1.86 -6.44
C ARG A 71 -12.43 -3.12 -7.05
N VAL A 72 -12.23 -3.37 -8.34
CA VAL A 72 -12.69 -4.60 -9.00
C VAL A 72 -12.02 -5.83 -8.37
N PHE A 73 -10.73 -5.78 -8.08
CA PHE A 73 -10.04 -6.90 -7.42
C PHE A 73 -10.57 -7.15 -6.00
N LEU A 74 -10.72 -6.11 -5.19
CA LEU A 74 -11.27 -6.20 -3.83
C LEU A 74 -12.69 -6.79 -3.85
N THR A 75 -13.54 -6.38 -4.79
CA THR A 75 -14.94 -6.84 -4.88
C THR A 75 -15.05 -8.26 -5.39
N ARG A 76 -14.23 -8.65 -6.38
CA ARG A 76 -14.34 -9.99 -6.99
C ARG A 76 -13.68 -11.10 -6.18
N GLU A 77 -12.61 -10.78 -5.47
CA GLU A 77 -11.80 -11.78 -4.74
C GLU A 77 -11.44 -11.29 -3.32
N PRO A 78 -12.41 -10.87 -2.48
CA PRO A 78 -12.15 -10.15 -1.24
C PRO A 78 -11.22 -10.89 -0.28
N ALA A 79 -11.45 -12.19 -0.05
CA ALA A 79 -10.60 -12.99 0.83
C ALA A 79 -9.15 -13.11 0.31
N ARG A 80 -8.98 -13.27 -1.01
CA ARG A 80 -7.64 -13.30 -1.63
C ARG A 80 -6.99 -11.93 -1.57
N ALA A 81 -7.73 -10.88 -1.86
CA ALA A 81 -7.23 -9.50 -1.82
C ALA A 81 -6.69 -9.16 -0.43
N LEU A 82 -7.50 -9.34 0.63
CA LEU A 82 -7.05 -9.09 2.01
C LEU A 82 -5.82 -9.94 2.35
N ARG A 83 -5.83 -11.23 2.02
CA ARG A 83 -4.70 -12.11 2.28
C ARG A 83 -3.40 -11.63 1.61
N LEU A 84 -3.45 -11.26 0.33
CA LEU A 84 -2.26 -10.80 -0.40
C LEU A 84 -1.79 -9.40 0.03
N LEU A 85 -2.71 -8.53 0.44
CA LEU A 85 -2.40 -7.13 0.75
C LEU A 85 -2.00 -6.93 2.22
N THR A 86 -2.49 -7.76 3.15
CA THR A 86 -2.37 -7.48 4.60
C THR A 86 -1.64 -8.55 5.40
N THR A 87 -1.23 -9.66 4.77
CA THR A 87 -0.54 -10.77 5.44
C THR A 87 0.83 -11.05 4.85
N THR A 88 1.53 -12.02 5.42
CA THR A 88 2.85 -12.48 4.95
C THR A 88 2.78 -13.44 3.76
N ASP A 89 1.59 -13.71 3.22
CA ASP A 89 1.40 -14.58 2.06
C ASP A 89 1.91 -13.97 0.75
N SER A 90 2.20 -12.67 0.77
CA SER A 90 2.85 -11.95 -0.31
C SER A 90 3.87 -10.93 0.23
N ASP A 91 4.66 -10.37 -0.68
CA ASP A 91 5.62 -9.32 -0.36
C ASP A 91 5.03 -7.89 -0.38
N VAL A 92 3.78 -7.72 -0.79
CA VAL A 92 3.19 -6.39 -1.02
C VAL A 92 3.24 -5.55 0.26
N GLN A 93 2.73 -6.09 1.37
CA GLN A 93 2.73 -5.36 2.63
C GLN A 93 4.15 -5.06 3.13
N ARG A 94 5.05 -6.05 3.08
CA ARG A 94 6.45 -5.87 3.50
C ARG A 94 7.13 -4.75 2.70
N ARG A 95 6.92 -4.73 1.37
CA ARG A 95 7.46 -3.68 0.49
C ARG A 95 6.85 -2.32 0.81
N PHE A 96 5.54 -2.24 1.06
CA PHE A 96 4.89 -0.99 1.43
C PHE A 96 5.41 -0.46 2.78
N VAL A 97 5.50 -1.32 3.81
CA VAL A 97 6.11 -0.93 5.10
C VAL A 97 7.54 -0.43 4.89
N ALA A 98 8.36 -1.08 4.06
CA ALA A 98 9.73 -0.64 3.80
C ALA A 98 9.81 0.76 3.16
N VAL A 99 8.91 1.08 2.22
CA VAL A 99 8.83 2.43 1.61
C VAL A 99 8.48 3.48 2.66
N ILE A 100 7.47 3.22 3.50
CA ILE A 100 7.08 4.16 4.54
C ILE A 100 8.16 4.27 5.64
N THR A 101 8.84 3.16 5.96
CA THR A 101 10.00 3.19 6.89
C THR A 101 11.09 4.11 6.37
N ALA A 102 11.44 4.01 5.08
CA ALA A 102 12.46 4.87 4.46
C ALA A 102 12.03 6.35 4.48
N LEU A 103 10.74 6.65 4.23
CA LEU A 103 10.20 8.00 4.32
C LEU A 103 10.32 8.56 5.75
N VAL A 104 9.88 7.81 6.76
CA VAL A 104 9.98 8.21 8.18
C VAL A 104 11.43 8.44 8.57
N ALA A 105 12.33 7.51 8.25
CA ALA A 105 13.77 7.62 8.55
C ALA A 105 14.40 8.87 7.91
N THR A 106 14.06 9.16 6.66
CA THR A 106 14.55 10.35 5.95
C THR A 106 14.12 11.65 6.65
N GLU A 107 12.86 11.74 7.09
CA GLU A 107 12.36 12.93 7.80
C GLU A 107 12.98 13.07 9.22
N GLN A 108 13.29 11.95 9.89
CA GLN A 108 14.02 11.96 11.17
C GLN A 108 15.48 12.37 10.98
N GLU A 109 16.18 11.82 9.99
CA GLU A 109 17.59 12.11 9.69
C GLU A 109 17.79 13.58 9.27
N SER A 110 16.81 14.17 8.60
CA SER A 110 16.81 15.58 8.23
C SER A 110 16.53 16.52 9.41
N GLY A 111 16.09 16.00 10.55
CA GLY A 111 15.64 16.78 11.71
C GLY A 111 14.27 17.44 11.54
N ALA A 112 13.54 17.08 10.47
CA ALA A 112 12.19 17.62 10.23
C ALA A 112 11.09 16.85 10.99
N LEU A 113 11.41 15.67 11.49
CA LEU A 113 10.56 14.86 12.36
C LEU A 113 11.32 14.48 13.63
N ASP A 114 10.77 14.85 14.78
CA ASP A 114 11.35 14.47 16.06
C ASP A 114 11.34 12.94 16.26
N PRO A 115 12.37 12.38 16.93
CA PRO A 115 12.38 10.96 17.28
C PRO A 115 11.17 10.63 18.15
N ALA A 116 10.35 9.70 17.68
CA ALA A 116 9.22 9.17 18.45
C ALA A 116 9.69 8.04 19.39
N PRO A 117 8.87 7.65 20.37
CA PRO A 117 9.13 6.44 21.18
C PRO A 117 9.20 5.15 20.36
N LEU A 118 8.61 5.17 19.17
CA LEU A 118 8.65 4.07 18.19
C LEU A 118 9.80 4.27 17.21
N SER A 119 10.46 3.16 16.83
CA SER A 119 11.39 3.17 15.70
C SER A 119 10.67 3.56 14.40
N ALA A 120 11.43 3.99 13.37
CA ALA A 120 10.86 4.31 12.06
C ALA A 120 10.05 3.15 11.47
N GLU A 121 10.51 1.90 11.67
CA GLU A 121 9.80 0.71 11.21
C GLU A 121 8.48 0.47 11.97
N GLU A 122 8.49 0.61 13.30
CA GLU A 122 7.28 0.45 14.11
C GLU A 122 6.24 1.52 13.78
N LEU A 123 6.66 2.77 13.62
CA LEU A 123 5.79 3.87 13.20
C LEU A 123 5.24 3.61 11.79
N ALA A 124 6.07 3.19 10.85
CA ALA A 124 5.63 2.84 9.50
C ALA A 124 4.59 1.70 9.51
N ARG A 125 4.80 0.65 10.30
CA ARG A 125 3.83 -0.45 10.47
C ARG A 125 2.49 0.06 10.98
N LEU A 126 2.49 0.94 11.97
CA LEU A 126 1.28 1.55 12.51
C LEU A 126 0.54 2.36 11.43
N LEU A 127 1.25 3.22 10.71
CA LEU A 127 0.69 4.06 9.66
C LEU A 127 0.11 3.24 8.50
N VAL A 128 0.79 2.17 8.09
CA VAL A 128 0.28 1.23 7.07
C VAL A 128 -1.01 0.56 7.56
N ARG A 129 -1.11 0.12 8.81
CA ARG A 129 -2.35 -0.47 9.36
C ARG A 129 -3.48 0.54 9.42
N ILE A 130 -3.20 1.80 9.71
CA ILE A 130 -4.21 2.87 9.64
C ILE A 130 -4.70 3.02 8.20
N SER A 131 -3.81 3.14 7.21
CA SER A 131 -4.19 3.21 5.79
C SER A 131 -5.09 2.03 5.39
N GLU A 132 -4.70 0.79 5.74
CA GLU A 132 -5.47 -0.43 5.46
C GLU A 132 -6.87 -0.39 6.08
N SER A 133 -7.02 0.12 7.30
CA SER A 133 -8.31 0.21 7.99
C SER A 133 -9.32 1.09 7.24
N PHE A 134 -8.86 2.11 6.53
CA PHE A 134 -9.73 2.98 5.74
C PHE A 134 -9.85 2.54 4.28
N THR A 135 -8.79 2.01 3.69
CA THR A 135 -8.78 1.53 2.29
C THR A 135 -9.68 0.30 2.11
N TYR A 136 -9.69 -0.60 3.10
CA TYR A 136 -10.45 -1.86 3.07
C TYR A 136 -11.65 -1.84 4.04
N ALA A 137 -12.11 -0.67 4.44
CA ALA A 137 -13.19 -0.52 5.42
C ALA A 137 -14.44 -1.32 5.06
N ASP A 138 -14.82 -1.34 3.79
CA ASP A 138 -15.95 -2.09 3.28
C ASP A 138 -15.82 -3.62 3.41
N LEU A 139 -14.59 -4.13 3.39
CA LEU A 139 -14.30 -5.56 3.57
C LEU A 139 -14.11 -5.96 5.03
N ILE A 140 -13.69 -5.03 5.89
CA ILE A 140 -13.34 -5.29 7.30
C ILE A 140 -14.52 -5.03 8.22
N SER A 141 -15.16 -3.87 8.09
CA SER A 141 -16.23 -3.40 8.99
C SER A 141 -17.57 -3.15 8.28
N GLY A 142 -17.60 -3.18 6.96
CA GLY A 142 -18.79 -2.82 6.17
C GLY A 142 -18.99 -1.31 6.01
N ASP A 143 -18.02 -0.49 6.45
CA ASP A 143 -18.05 0.95 6.28
C ASP A 143 -17.61 1.34 4.85
N ARG A 144 -17.87 2.58 4.47
CA ARG A 144 -17.35 3.09 3.19
C ARG A 144 -15.89 3.49 3.35
N PRO A 145 -15.01 3.14 2.38
CA PRO A 145 -13.66 3.70 2.32
C PRO A 145 -13.71 5.23 2.32
N ASP A 146 -12.89 5.85 3.16
CA ASP A 146 -12.94 7.30 3.43
C ASP A 146 -11.53 7.87 3.57
N PRO A 147 -11.00 8.54 2.53
CA PRO A 147 -9.65 9.10 2.56
C PRO A 147 -9.53 10.28 3.53
N GLU A 148 -10.58 11.09 3.73
CA GLU A 148 -10.54 12.23 4.65
C GLU A 148 -10.36 11.77 6.10
N ARG A 149 -11.05 10.70 6.48
CA ARG A 149 -10.88 10.10 7.81
C ARG A 149 -9.52 9.44 7.98
N ALA A 150 -8.99 8.81 6.92
CA ALA A 150 -7.64 8.28 6.93
C ALA A 150 -6.61 9.40 7.19
N ARG A 151 -6.72 10.52 6.47
CA ARG A 151 -5.90 11.71 6.69
C ARG A 151 -5.96 12.22 8.12
N ALA A 152 -7.16 12.39 8.66
CA ALA A 152 -7.35 12.83 10.05
C ALA A 152 -6.69 11.88 11.06
N ALA A 153 -6.71 10.56 10.81
CA ALA A 153 -6.05 9.58 11.65
C ALA A 153 -4.51 9.68 11.56
N PHE A 154 -3.95 9.89 10.37
CA PHE A 154 -2.50 10.13 10.20
C PHE A 154 -2.06 11.39 10.94
N GLU A 155 -2.79 12.49 10.76
CA GLU A 155 -2.53 13.76 11.46
C GLU A 155 -2.63 13.61 12.99
N TYR A 156 -3.55 12.76 13.46
CA TYR A 156 -3.69 12.48 14.89
C TYR A 156 -2.48 11.74 15.47
N VAL A 157 -2.00 10.71 14.77
CA VAL A 157 -0.89 9.86 15.24
C VAL A 157 0.45 10.57 15.14
N LEU A 158 0.63 11.43 14.13
CA LEU A 158 1.87 12.15 13.85
C LEU A 158 1.93 13.55 14.49
N ARG A 159 1.01 13.86 15.40
CA ARG A 159 1.08 15.12 16.18
C ARG A 159 2.37 15.16 17.01
N PRO A 160 3.01 16.32 17.07
CA PRO A 160 4.11 16.57 17.99
C PRO A 160 3.66 16.50 19.45
#